data_ec0715b604e4f37f70fcec8a5b0408fe
#
_entry.id   ec0715b604e4f37f70fcec8a5b0408fe
#
_cell.length_a   1.000
_cell.length_b   1.000
_cell.length_c   1.000
_cell.angle_alpha   90.00
_cell.angle_beta   90.00
_cell.angle_gamma   90.00
#
_symmetry.space_group_name_H-M   'P 1'
#
loop_
_entity.id
_entity.type
_entity.pdbx_description
1 polymer ?
#
loop_
_entity_poly.entity_id
_entity_poly.type
_entity_poly.pdbx_seq_one_letter_code
_entity_poly.pdbx_strand_id
1 'polypeptide(L)'
;LLSRGLGDVYKRQVLGGGMWQQMAFLVAFAAISGLIDLPLSLYQTFVVEERFGFNKMTWRLWLADALKGLLVGAIIGLPIAALILWLMGAAGPLWWLWAWCFWMGFNLLLMVIYPTFIAPLFNKFQPLEDESLKARVTALMQRCGFSAKGLFVMDGSRRSAHANAYFTGFGAAKRVVFYDTLLRQLAPGEVEAVLAHELGHFKHRHIIQRIVMMFALSLAGFALLGLSLIHI
;
A
#
# COMPACT_ATOMS: atom_id res chain seq x y z
N LEU A 1 5.60 6.16 38.70
CA LEU A 1 4.73 7.35 38.60
C LEU A 1 5.54 8.64 38.37
N LEU A 2 6.67 8.85 39.06
CA LEU A 2 7.51 10.05 38.92
C LEU A 2 8.24 10.16 37.57
N SER A 3 8.65 9.06 36.94
CA SER A 3 9.34 9.07 35.65
C SER A 3 8.44 9.44 34.47
N ARG A 4 7.14 9.14 34.53
CA ARG A 4 6.17 9.55 33.51
C ARG A 4 5.92 11.07 33.53
N GLY A 5 5.82 11.66 34.72
CA GLY A 5 5.57 13.09 34.88
C GLY A 5 6.71 13.98 34.38
N LEU A 6 7.98 13.60 34.64
CA LEU A 6 9.15 14.35 34.21
C LEU A 6 9.31 14.34 32.67
N GLY A 7 9.05 13.22 32.01
CA GLY A 7 9.07 13.11 30.55
C GLY A 7 8.00 13.98 29.88
N ASP A 8 6.80 14.05 30.45
CA ASP A 8 5.70 14.86 29.91
C ASP A 8 5.89 16.36 30.15
N VAL A 9 6.44 16.75 31.30
CA VAL A 9 6.80 18.16 31.60
C VAL A 9 7.89 18.63 30.66
N TYR A 10 8.94 17.83 30.43
CA TYR A 10 10.03 18.20 29.51
C TYR A 10 9.53 18.32 28.04
N LYS A 11 8.68 17.41 27.59
CA LYS A 11 8.08 17.47 26.25
C LYS A 11 7.19 18.69 26.05
N ARG A 12 6.40 19.06 27.06
CA ARG A 12 5.57 20.28 27.02
C ARG A 12 6.40 21.55 26.99
N GLN A 13 7.59 21.56 27.61
CA GLN A 13 8.47 22.71 27.64
C GLN A 13 9.21 22.94 26.29
N VAL A 14 9.56 21.85 25.57
CA VAL A 14 10.35 21.95 24.33
C VAL A 14 9.48 22.19 23.10
N LEU A 15 8.29 21.58 23.02
CA LEU A 15 7.46 21.59 21.80
C LEU A 15 6.17 22.41 21.94
N GLY A 16 5.87 22.98 23.12
CA GLY A 16 4.57 23.61 23.38
C GLY A 16 3.43 22.57 23.37
N GLY A 17 2.37 22.73 24.17
CA GLY A 17 1.22 21.79 24.15
C GLY A 17 0.43 21.90 22.84
N GLY A 18 -0.19 20.79 22.40
CA GLY A 18 -1.16 20.79 21.30
C GLY A 18 -0.78 19.91 20.10
N MET A 19 -1.41 20.19 18.95
CA MET A 19 -1.34 19.36 17.74
C MET A 19 0.09 19.17 17.21
N TRP A 20 0.93 20.20 17.27
CA TRP A 20 2.32 20.12 16.80
C TRP A 20 3.15 19.13 17.60
N GLN A 21 2.96 19.08 18.91
CA GLN A 21 3.63 18.10 19.78
C GLN A 21 3.19 16.67 19.44
N GLN A 22 1.90 16.46 19.24
CA GLN A 22 1.35 15.16 18.86
C GLN A 22 1.88 14.71 17.48
N MET A 23 1.92 15.63 16.51
CA MET A 23 2.50 15.36 15.19
C MET A 23 3.99 15.03 15.28
N ALA A 24 4.76 15.80 16.04
CA ALA A 24 6.20 15.54 16.24
C ALA A 24 6.44 14.17 16.92
N PHE A 25 5.59 13.77 17.85
CA PHE A 25 5.65 12.45 18.48
C PHE A 25 5.38 11.33 17.47
N LEU A 26 4.34 11.47 16.63
CA LEU A 26 4.04 10.49 15.58
C LEU A 26 5.16 10.37 14.55
N VAL A 27 5.73 11.51 14.12
CA VAL A 27 6.87 11.53 13.20
C VAL A 27 8.10 10.87 13.83
N ALA A 28 8.41 11.19 15.08
CA ALA A 28 9.53 10.57 15.79
C ALA A 28 9.32 9.06 15.97
N PHE A 29 8.11 8.63 16.33
CA PHE A 29 7.76 7.21 16.43
C PHE A 29 7.94 6.49 15.08
N ALA A 30 7.41 7.06 14.00
CA ALA A 30 7.56 6.51 12.65
C ALA A 30 9.03 6.45 12.21
N ALA A 31 9.83 7.48 12.51
CA ALA A 31 11.25 7.51 12.19
C ALA A 31 12.03 6.45 12.97
N ILE A 32 11.78 6.29 14.26
CA ILE A 32 12.43 5.26 15.10
C ILE A 32 12.05 3.87 14.60
N SER A 33 10.76 3.61 14.34
CA SER A 33 10.29 2.33 13.79
C SER A 33 10.96 2.02 12.45
N GLY A 34 11.00 3.00 11.53
CA GLY A 34 11.67 2.84 10.24
C GLY A 34 13.18 2.57 10.36
N LEU A 35 13.86 3.19 11.33
CA LEU A 35 15.28 2.94 11.59
C LEU A 35 15.52 1.53 12.17
N ILE A 36 14.60 1.02 12.98
CA ILE A 36 14.67 -0.35 13.52
C ILE A 36 14.44 -1.38 12.41
N ASP A 37 13.49 -1.12 11.49
CA ASP A 37 13.16 -2.01 10.39
C ASP A 37 14.20 -1.97 9.25
N LEU A 38 14.96 -0.89 9.14
CA LEU A 38 15.91 -0.66 8.06
C LEU A 38 16.96 -1.78 7.91
N PRO A 39 17.65 -2.24 8.99
CA PRO A 39 18.63 -3.34 8.88
C PRO A 39 18.00 -4.63 8.35
N LEU A 40 16.79 -4.95 8.81
CA LEU A 40 16.07 -6.15 8.38
C LEU A 40 15.69 -6.06 6.90
N SER A 41 15.18 -4.91 6.45
CA SER A 41 14.84 -4.65 5.05
C SER A 41 16.07 -4.77 4.13
N LEU A 42 17.21 -4.20 4.56
CA LEU A 42 18.47 -4.31 3.81
C LEU A 42 18.96 -5.74 3.75
N TYR A 43 18.93 -6.46 4.86
CA TYR A 43 19.30 -7.88 4.93
C TYR A 43 18.42 -8.74 4.03
N GLN A 44 17.09 -8.52 4.07
CA GLN A 44 16.14 -9.22 3.20
C GLN A 44 16.48 -8.99 1.72
N THR A 45 16.68 -7.74 1.31
CA THR A 45 16.90 -7.39 -0.09
C THR A 45 18.29 -7.82 -0.59
N PHE A 46 19.36 -7.45 0.12
CA PHE A 46 20.73 -7.59 -0.38
C PHE A 46 21.44 -8.86 0.07
N VAL A 47 20.88 -9.63 1.00
CA VAL A 47 21.43 -10.91 1.43
C VAL A 47 20.50 -12.06 1.06
N VAL A 48 19.26 -12.03 1.51
CA VAL A 48 18.33 -13.16 1.31
C VAL A 48 17.92 -13.26 -0.17
N GLU A 49 17.33 -12.20 -0.72
CA GLU A 49 16.89 -12.17 -2.13
C GLU A 49 18.08 -12.35 -3.10
N GLU A 50 19.25 -11.79 -2.77
CA GLU A 50 20.48 -11.98 -3.56
C GLU A 50 20.93 -13.44 -3.55
N ARG A 51 20.92 -14.10 -2.39
CA ARG A 51 21.30 -15.50 -2.24
C ARG A 51 20.47 -16.44 -3.12
N PHE A 52 19.20 -16.13 -3.31
CA PHE A 52 18.30 -16.92 -4.14
C PHE A 52 18.20 -16.41 -5.59
N GLY A 53 18.99 -15.42 -5.97
CA GLY A 53 19.04 -14.87 -7.34
C GLY A 53 17.85 -13.96 -7.69
N PHE A 54 17.00 -13.62 -6.73
CA PHE A 54 15.83 -12.78 -6.97
C PHE A 54 16.14 -11.29 -6.93
N ASN A 55 17.17 -10.85 -6.21
CA ASN A 55 17.51 -9.42 -6.15
C ASN A 55 18.07 -8.93 -7.50
N LYS A 56 17.47 -7.85 -8.00
CA LYS A 56 17.96 -7.04 -9.14
C LYS A 56 18.12 -5.58 -8.75
N MET A 57 17.91 -5.28 -7.48
CA MET A 57 17.96 -3.94 -6.92
C MET A 57 19.42 -3.49 -6.76
N THR A 58 19.75 -2.32 -7.29
CA THR A 58 21.01 -1.63 -6.99
C THR A 58 20.87 -0.73 -5.78
N TRP A 59 21.96 -0.44 -5.06
CA TRP A 59 21.96 0.51 -3.93
C TRP A 59 21.44 1.89 -4.30
N ARG A 60 21.76 2.37 -5.51
CA ARG A 60 21.26 3.66 -6.01
C ARG A 60 19.75 3.63 -6.22
N LEU A 61 19.22 2.57 -6.80
CA LEU A 61 17.78 2.40 -7.02
C LEU A 61 17.04 2.26 -5.69
N TRP A 62 17.59 1.45 -4.77
CA TRP A 62 17.04 1.29 -3.43
C TRP A 62 16.93 2.60 -2.69
N LEU A 63 18.00 3.40 -2.65
CA LEU A 63 17.99 4.71 -2.00
C LEU A 63 17.00 5.68 -2.66
N ALA A 64 16.96 5.70 -3.99
CA ALA A 64 16.01 6.54 -4.73
C ALA A 64 14.56 6.16 -4.43
N ASP A 65 14.25 4.86 -4.37
CA ASP A 65 12.92 4.37 -4.04
C ASP A 65 12.57 4.62 -2.56
N ALA A 66 13.53 4.47 -1.65
CA ALA A 66 13.34 4.81 -0.23
C ALA A 66 13.02 6.30 -0.03
N LEU A 67 13.77 7.19 -0.70
CA LEU A 67 13.52 8.65 -0.63
C LEU A 67 12.17 9.03 -1.26
N LYS A 68 11.82 8.45 -2.41
CA LYS A 68 10.48 8.64 -3.01
C LYS A 68 9.37 8.12 -2.10
N GLY A 69 9.56 6.93 -1.51
CA GLY A 69 8.61 6.35 -0.58
C GLY A 69 8.41 7.21 0.66
N LEU A 70 9.51 7.75 1.23
CA LEU A 70 9.45 8.67 2.36
C LEU A 70 8.70 9.96 2.00
N LEU A 71 8.98 10.55 0.83
CA LEU A 71 8.33 11.77 0.36
C LEU A 71 6.83 11.54 0.13
N VAL A 72 6.46 10.49 -0.60
CA VAL A 72 5.05 10.14 -0.86
C VAL A 72 4.34 9.82 0.46
N GLY A 73 4.99 9.05 1.35
CA GLY A 73 4.48 8.74 2.68
C GLY A 73 4.24 9.98 3.53
N ALA A 74 5.15 10.95 3.51
CA ALA A 74 5.00 12.21 4.23
C ALA A 74 3.88 13.08 3.64
N ILE A 75 3.83 13.24 2.32
CA ILE A 75 2.79 14.04 1.63
C ILE A 75 1.39 13.50 1.91
N ILE A 76 1.24 12.19 1.99
CA ILE A 76 -0.05 11.54 2.22
C ILE A 76 -0.29 11.37 3.73
N GLY A 77 0.67 10.85 4.46
CA GLY A 77 0.51 10.43 5.86
C GLY A 77 0.37 11.59 6.84
N LEU A 78 1.15 12.69 6.66
CA LEU A 78 1.08 13.80 7.60
C LEU A 78 -0.28 14.51 7.61
N PRO A 79 -0.91 14.83 6.46
CA PRO A 79 -2.26 15.40 6.47
C PRO A 79 -3.31 14.47 7.09
N ILE A 80 -3.19 13.15 6.86
CA ILE A 80 -4.10 12.16 7.44
C ILE A 80 -3.95 12.14 8.96
N ALA A 81 -2.71 12.05 9.45
CA ALA A 81 -2.43 12.07 10.88
C ALA A 81 -2.95 13.36 11.54
N ALA A 82 -2.71 14.52 10.91
CA ALA A 82 -3.20 15.80 11.38
C ALA A 82 -4.73 15.84 11.44
N LEU A 83 -5.42 15.33 10.43
CA LEU A 83 -6.88 15.30 10.41
C LEU A 83 -7.46 14.36 11.48
N ILE A 84 -6.85 13.18 11.68
CA ILE A 84 -7.29 12.25 12.73
C ILE A 84 -7.10 12.88 14.11
N LEU A 85 -5.94 13.52 14.37
CA LEU A 85 -5.69 14.23 15.63
C LEU A 85 -6.68 15.38 15.86
N TRP A 86 -7.01 16.11 14.80
CA TRP A 86 -8.01 17.17 14.87
C TRP A 86 -9.41 16.61 15.18
N LEU A 87 -9.81 15.51 14.54
CA LEU A 87 -11.08 14.83 14.83
C LEU A 87 -11.15 14.36 16.29
N MET A 88 -10.06 13.85 16.84
CA MET A 88 -9.99 13.44 18.26
C MET A 88 -10.30 14.60 19.21
N GLY A 89 -9.91 15.82 18.87
CA GLY A 89 -10.16 17.01 19.66
C GLY A 89 -11.52 17.68 19.40
N ALA A 90 -12.05 17.59 18.17
CA ALA A 90 -13.19 18.38 17.71
C ALA A 90 -14.52 17.60 17.66
N ALA A 91 -14.48 16.28 17.43
CA ALA A 91 -15.67 15.49 17.12
C ALA A 91 -16.40 14.89 18.36
N GLY A 92 -15.96 15.24 19.57
CA GLY A 92 -16.57 14.77 20.82
C GLY A 92 -16.52 13.24 21.00
N PRO A 93 -17.50 12.62 21.71
CA PRO A 93 -17.43 11.18 22.06
C PRO A 93 -17.43 10.23 20.85
N LEU A 94 -17.90 10.68 19.69
CA LEU A 94 -17.95 9.88 18.46
C LEU A 94 -16.75 10.13 17.51
N TRP A 95 -15.67 10.75 17.99
CA TRP A 95 -14.47 11.03 17.20
C TRP A 95 -13.94 9.79 16.47
N TRP A 96 -13.97 8.64 17.14
CA TRP A 96 -13.48 7.37 16.59
C TRP A 96 -14.29 6.90 15.38
N LEU A 97 -15.61 7.16 15.35
CA LEU A 97 -16.47 6.82 14.22
C LEU A 97 -16.17 7.71 13.02
N TRP A 98 -16.01 9.03 13.24
CA TRP A 98 -15.63 9.96 12.18
C TRP A 98 -14.23 9.69 11.64
N ALA A 99 -13.27 9.37 12.52
CA ALA A 99 -11.93 8.98 12.13
C ALA A 99 -11.94 7.68 11.30
N TRP A 100 -12.77 6.71 11.69
CA TRP A 100 -12.95 5.48 10.93
C TRP A 100 -13.60 5.74 9.56
N CYS A 101 -14.67 6.51 9.48
CA CYS A 101 -15.31 6.87 8.21
C CYS A 101 -14.31 7.54 7.25
N PHE A 102 -13.53 8.49 7.76
CA PHE A 102 -12.48 9.14 7.00
C PHE A 102 -11.43 8.14 6.52
N TRP A 103 -10.93 7.30 7.41
CA TRP A 103 -9.95 6.28 7.11
C TRP A 103 -10.42 5.31 6.03
N MET A 104 -11.69 4.89 6.10
CA MET A 104 -12.29 4.03 5.06
C MET A 104 -12.40 4.73 3.72
N GLY A 105 -12.93 5.95 3.70
CA GLY A 105 -13.02 6.77 2.49
C GLY A 105 -11.65 6.99 1.86
N PHE A 106 -10.63 7.27 2.67
CA PHE A 106 -9.25 7.41 2.23
C PHE A 106 -8.69 6.12 1.61
N ASN A 107 -8.89 4.96 2.25
CA ASN A 107 -8.43 3.68 1.70
C ASN A 107 -9.09 3.36 0.34
N LEU A 108 -10.39 3.62 0.20
CA LEU A 108 -11.08 3.45 -1.08
C LEU A 108 -10.54 4.42 -2.15
N LEU A 109 -10.29 5.67 -1.77
CA LEU A 109 -9.67 6.66 -2.66
C LEU A 109 -8.26 6.22 -3.09
N LEU A 110 -7.47 5.73 -2.14
CA LEU A 110 -6.10 5.25 -2.41
C LEU A 110 -6.10 4.06 -3.38
N MET A 111 -7.06 3.14 -3.29
CA MET A 111 -7.20 2.04 -4.25
C MET A 111 -7.39 2.52 -5.69
N VAL A 112 -8.01 3.69 -5.88
CA VAL A 112 -8.20 4.29 -7.21
C VAL A 112 -6.97 5.10 -7.65
N ILE A 113 -6.39 5.87 -6.73
CA ILE A 113 -5.25 6.76 -7.01
C ILE A 113 -3.94 5.99 -7.18
N TYR A 114 -3.72 4.95 -6.38
CA TYR A 114 -2.46 4.22 -6.34
C TYR A 114 -1.99 3.73 -7.73
N PRO A 115 -2.79 2.97 -8.52
CA PRO A 115 -2.32 2.44 -9.78
C PRO A 115 -2.11 3.51 -10.87
N THR A 116 -2.70 4.69 -10.69
CA THR A 116 -2.66 5.76 -11.71
C THR A 116 -1.59 6.80 -11.41
N PHE A 117 -1.36 7.14 -10.13
CA PHE A 117 -0.48 8.23 -9.73
C PHE A 117 0.72 7.76 -8.93
N ILE A 118 0.56 6.79 -8.01
CA ILE A 118 1.65 6.38 -7.12
C ILE A 118 2.54 5.33 -7.77
N ALA A 119 1.95 4.27 -8.31
CA ALA A 119 2.72 3.17 -8.92
C ALA A 119 3.65 3.65 -10.07
N PRO A 120 3.25 4.62 -10.94
CA PRO A 120 4.13 5.14 -11.99
C PRO A 120 5.34 5.95 -11.49
N LEU A 121 5.37 6.40 -10.23
CA LEU A 121 6.55 7.04 -9.64
C LEU A 121 7.70 6.05 -9.43
N PHE A 122 7.35 4.78 -9.27
CA PHE A 122 8.31 3.71 -8.99
C PHE A 122 8.58 2.82 -10.21
N ASN A 123 7.57 2.51 -11.02
CA ASN A 123 7.65 1.58 -12.13
C ASN A 123 7.20 2.22 -13.43
N LYS A 124 7.76 1.74 -14.54
CA LYS A 124 7.30 2.11 -15.88
C LYS A 124 6.26 1.10 -16.33
N PHE A 125 5.18 1.61 -16.90
CA PHE A 125 4.10 0.81 -17.49
C PHE A 125 4.04 1.06 -18.98
N GLN A 126 4.03 -0.01 -19.76
CA GLN A 126 3.90 0.04 -21.22
C GLN A 126 2.72 -0.82 -21.65
N PRO A 127 1.99 -0.48 -22.72
CA PRO A 127 0.99 -1.38 -23.27
C PRO A 127 1.60 -2.72 -23.65
N LEU A 128 0.82 -3.81 -23.54
CA LEU A 128 1.25 -5.12 -24.05
C LEU A 128 1.27 -5.08 -25.58
N GLU A 129 2.45 -5.28 -26.18
CA GLU A 129 2.68 -5.19 -27.62
C GLU A 129 2.43 -6.52 -28.35
N ASP A 130 2.57 -7.67 -27.66
CA ASP A 130 2.32 -8.99 -28.24
C ASP A 130 0.83 -9.18 -28.52
N GLU A 131 0.44 -8.99 -29.79
CA GLU A 131 -0.95 -9.10 -30.23
C GLU A 131 -1.50 -10.54 -30.11
N SER A 132 -0.65 -11.58 -30.21
CA SER A 132 -1.05 -12.96 -30.02
C SER A 132 -1.45 -13.22 -28.57
N LEU A 133 -0.58 -12.85 -27.62
CA LEU A 133 -0.85 -12.96 -26.19
C LEU A 133 -2.04 -12.08 -25.78
N LYS A 134 -2.13 -10.87 -26.32
CA LYS A 134 -3.23 -9.94 -26.08
C LYS A 134 -4.58 -10.52 -26.52
N ALA A 135 -4.65 -11.16 -27.70
CA ALA A 135 -5.87 -11.82 -28.17
C ALA A 135 -6.29 -12.97 -27.25
N ARG A 136 -5.33 -13.82 -26.84
CA ARG A 136 -5.56 -14.96 -25.93
C ARG A 136 -6.05 -14.50 -24.56
N VAL A 137 -5.38 -13.51 -23.96
CA VAL A 137 -5.75 -12.93 -22.67
C VAL A 137 -7.14 -12.29 -22.75
N THR A 138 -7.43 -11.57 -23.82
CA THR A 138 -8.74 -10.93 -24.02
C THR A 138 -9.85 -11.97 -24.13
N ALA A 139 -9.64 -13.05 -24.89
CA ALA A 139 -10.59 -14.16 -25.02
C ALA A 139 -10.84 -14.85 -23.65
N LEU A 140 -9.79 -15.09 -22.86
CA LEU A 140 -9.91 -15.65 -21.53
C LEU A 140 -10.73 -14.74 -20.59
N MET A 141 -10.44 -13.42 -20.59
CA MET A 141 -11.20 -12.45 -19.79
C MET A 141 -12.68 -12.42 -20.17
N GLN A 142 -12.99 -12.42 -21.47
CA GLN A 142 -14.38 -12.44 -21.96
C GLN A 142 -15.12 -13.71 -21.49
N ARG A 143 -14.49 -14.88 -21.57
CA ARG A 143 -15.05 -16.15 -21.06
C ARG A 143 -15.34 -16.13 -19.57
N CYS A 144 -14.56 -15.38 -18.79
CA CYS A 144 -14.75 -15.19 -17.36
C CYS A 144 -15.69 -14.03 -17.00
N GLY A 145 -16.28 -13.34 -17.98
CA GLY A 145 -17.12 -12.15 -17.76
C GLY A 145 -16.35 -10.97 -17.18
N PHE A 146 -15.03 -10.91 -17.42
CA PHE A 146 -14.17 -9.83 -16.96
C PHE A 146 -13.88 -8.86 -18.12
N SER A 147 -13.98 -7.57 -17.85
CA SER A 147 -13.61 -6.51 -18.78
C SER A 147 -12.51 -5.65 -18.19
N ALA A 148 -11.42 -5.47 -18.95
CA ALA A 148 -10.32 -4.57 -18.58
C ALA A 148 -10.13 -3.51 -19.67
N LYS A 149 -9.78 -2.30 -19.24
CA LYS A 149 -9.56 -1.14 -20.12
C LYS A 149 -8.20 -1.20 -20.84
N GLY A 150 -7.29 -2.07 -20.37
CA GLY A 150 -5.97 -2.24 -20.99
C GLY A 150 -5.15 -3.34 -20.32
N LEU A 151 -4.19 -3.84 -21.11
CA LEU A 151 -3.18 -4.80 -20.71
C LEU A 151 -1.83 -4.08 -20.73
N PHE A 152 -1.11 -4.13 -19.60
CA PHE A 152 0.13 -3.40 -19.41
C PHE A 152 1.26 -4.34 -18.97
N VAL A 153 2.47 -3.98 -19.33
CA VAL A 153 3.70 -4.61 -18.83
C VAL A 153 4.43 -3.61 -17.94
N MET A 154 4.84 -4.08 -16.77
CA MET A 154 5.59 -3.31 -15.78
C MET A 154 7.05 -3.77 -15.76
N ASP A 155 8.00 -2.84 -15.61
CA ASP A 155 9.43 -3.09 -15.53
C ASP A 155 9.89 -3.67 -14.17
N GLY A 156 9.26 -4.77 -13.74
CA GLY A 156 9.54 -5.44 -12.47
C GLY A 156 10.97 -5.97 -12.36
N SER A 157 11.56 -6.38 -13.51
CA SER A 157 12.93 -6.92 -13.60
C SER A 157 14.03 -5.96 -13.11
N ARG A 158 13.73 -4.67 -12.97
CA ARG A 158 14.67 -3.69 -12.39
C ARG A 158 14.90 -3.89 -10.89
N ARG A 159 13.96 -4.54 -10.20
CA ARG A 159 13.97 -4.72 -8.74
C ARG A 159 14.08 -6.16 -8.33
N SER A 160 13.36 -7.03 -9.03
CA SER A 160 13.29 -8.44 -8.66
C SER A 160 13.13 -9.32 -9.89
N ALA A 161 13.61 -10.57 -9.78
CA ALA A 161 13.37 -11.61 -10.77
C ALA A 161 12.05 -12.36 -10.55
N HIS A 162 11.27 -12.01 -9.53
CA HIS A 162 9.97 -12.64 -9.30
C HIS A 162 9.01 -12.39 -10.46
N ALA A 163 8.42 -13.48 -10.95
CA ALA A 163 7.36 -13.45 -11.96
C ALA A 163 6.01 -13.19 -11.28
N ASN A 164 5.25 -12.22 -11.78
CA ASN A 164 3.92 -11.92 -11.23
C ASN A 164 3.02 -11.26 -12.28
N ALA A 165 1.70 -11.36 -12.07
CA ALA A 165 0.68 -10.57 -12.74
C ALA A 165 -0.40 -10.17 -11.74
N TYR A 166 -1.08 -9.04 -11.95
CA TYR A 166 -2.15 -8.62 -11.06
C TYR A 166 -3.20 -7.78 -11.77
N PHE A 167 -4.39 -7.77 -11.19
CA PHE A 167 -5.47 -6.87 -11.58
C PHE A 167 -5.49 -5.64 -10.70
N THR A 168 -5.73 -4.49 -11.31
CA THR A 168 -5.84 -3.23 -10.57
C THR A 168 -6.94 -2.35 -11.17
N GLY A 169 -7.37 -1.33 -10.43
CA GLY A 169 -8.43 -0.42 -10.84
C GLY A 169 -9.83 -0.90 -10.45
N PHE A 170 -10.81 -0.01 -10.56
CA PHE A 170 -12.20 -0.24 -10.16
C PHE A 170 -13.16 -0.04 -11.34
N GLY A 171 -14.24 -0.81 -11.37
CA GLY A 171 -15.31 -0.67 -12.37
C GLY A 171 -14.79 -0.76 -13.81
N ALA A 172 -15.05 0.27 -14.60
CA ALA A 172 -14.61 0.39 -15.99
C ALA A 172 -13.11 0.72 -16.17
N ALA A 173 -12.41 1.10 -15.10
CA ALA A 173 -10.98 1.43 -15.11
C ALA A 173 -10.06 0.26 -14.76
N LYS A 174 -10.58 -0.96 -14.74
CA LYS A 174 -9.79 -2.17 -14.48
C LYS A 174 -8.67 -2.34 -15.49
N ARG A 175 -7.49 -2.74 -15.02
CA ARG A 175 -6.29 -3.00 -15.82
C ARG A 175 -5.69 -4.34 -15.42
N VAL A 176 -5.07 -5.01 -16.37
CA VAL A 176 -4.21 -6.17 -16.13
C VAL A 176 -2.77 -5.72 -16.28
N VAL A 177 -1.95 -6.03 -15.31
CA VAL A 177 -0.52 -5.69 -15.31
C VAL A 177 0.29 -6.98 -15.21
N PHE A 178 1.13 -7.21 -16.19
CA PHE A 178 2.12 -8.29 -16.21
C PHE A 178 3.48 -7.73 -15.81
N TYR A 179 4.24 -8.47 -15.03
CA TYR A 179 5.66 -8.18 -14.87
C TYR A 179 6.40 -8.61 -16.13
N ASP A 180 7.35 -7.84 -16.57
CA ASP A 180 8.22 -8.20 -17.70
C ASP A 180 8.98 -9.50 -17.44
N THR A 181 9.28 -9.82 -16.18
CA THR A 181 9.86 -11.08 -15.72
C THR A 181 8.94 -12.28 -16.00
N LEU A 182 7.62 -12.13 -15.78
CA LEU A 182 6.65 -13.19 -16.08
C LEU A 182 6.65 -13.55 -17.56
N LEU A 183 6.60 -12.54 -18.43
CA LEU A 183 6.54 -12.72 -19.88
C LEU A 183 7.83 -13.29 -20.47
N ARG A 184 8.97 -13.11 -19.78
CA ARG A 184 10.26 -13.69 -20.19
C ARG A 184 10.44 -15.13 -19.73
N GLN A 185 9.84 -15.52 -18.62
CA GLN A 185 10.05 -16.82 -17.95
C GLN A 185 9.02 -17.87 -18.37
N LEU A 186 7.80 -17.45 -18.71
CA LEU A 186 6.68 -18.34 -18.96
C LEU A 186 6.25 -18.35 -20.44
N ALA A 187 5.91 -19.54 -20.92
CA ALA A 187 5.26 -19.70 -22.22
C ALA A 187 3.85 -19.08 -22.21
N PRO A 188 3.30 -18.67 -23.37
CA PRO A 188 1.98 -18.04 -23.46
C PRO A 188 0.84 -18.82 -22.78
N GLY A 189 0.86 -20.15 -22.82
CA GLY A 189 -0.13 -20.98 -22.14
C GLY A 189 0.00 -20.95 -20.62
N GLU A 190 1.22 -20.82 -20.10
CA GLU A 190 1.48 -20.70 -18.67
C GLU A 190 1.06 -19.33 -18.15
N VAL A 191 1.29 -18.27 -18.94
CA VAL A 191 0.80 -16.91 -18.65
C VAL A 191 -0.74 -16.91 -18.53
N GLU A 192 -1.43 -17.62 -19.44
CA GLU A 192 -2.89 -17.77 -19.35
C GLU A 192 -3.32 -18.52 -18.09
N ALA A 193 -2.60 -19.55 -17.69
CA ALA A 193 -2.93 -20.31 -16.48
C ALA A 193 -2.79 -19.43 -15.22
N VAL A 194 -1.72 -18.64 -15.13
CA VAL A 194 -1.56 -17.64 -14.05
C VAL A 194 -2.72 -16.64 -14.05
N LEU A 195 -3.06 -16.10 -15.24
CA LEU A 195 -4.15 -15.15 -15.35
C LEU A 195 -5.52 -15.77 -15.02
N ALA A 196 -5.76 -17.04 -15.40
CA ALA A 196 -6.99 -17.76 -15.05
C ALA A 196 -7.12 -17.91 -13.53
N HIS A 197 -6.01 -18.18 -12.83
CA HIS A 197 -5.97 -18.22 -11.36
C HIS A 197 -6.38 -16.87 -10.76
N GLU A 198 -5.80 -15.78 -11.23
CA GLU A 198 -6.12 -14.42 -10.77
C GLU A 198 -7.58 -14.04 -11.07
N LEU A 199 -8.10 -14.42 -12.24
CA LEU A 199 -9.53 -14.24 -12.58
C LEU A 199 -10.45 -15.06 -11.67
N GLY A 200 -10.00 -16.21 -11.18
CA GLY A 200 -10.70 -16.99 -10.16
C GLY A 200 -10.93 -16.19 -8.89
N HIS A 201 -9.91 -15.49 -8.39
CA HIS A 201 -10.03 -14.59 -7.23
C HIS A 201 -11.06 -13.48 -7.47
N PHE A 202 -11.13 -12.95 -8.67
CA PHE A 202 -12.12 -11.95 -9.05
C PHE A 202 -13.54 -12.54 -9.06
N LYS A 203 -13.74 -13.70 -9.69
CA LYS A 203 -15.05 -14.39 -9.78
C LYS A 203 -15.62 -14.71 -8.40
N HIS A 204 -14.77 -15.14 -7.48
CA HIS A 204 -15.15 -15.44 -6.09
C HIS A 204 -15.25 -14.23 -5.18
N ARG A 205 -15.07 -12.99 -5.73
CA ARG A 205 -15.18 -11.72 -5.00
C ARG A 205 -14.24 -11.62 -3.78
N HIS A 206 -13.10 -12.30 -3.81
CA HIS A 206 -12.18 -12.33 -2.67
C HIS A 206 -11.71 -10.94 -2.27
N ILE A 207 -11.56 -10.01 -3.23
CA ILE A 207 -11.21 -8.61 -2.95
C ILE A 207 -12.29 -7.94 -2.10
N ILE A 208 -13.58 -8.12 -2.47
CA ILE A 208 -14.69 -7.53 -1.72
C ILE A 208 -14.77 -8.11 -0.31
N GLN A 209 -14.62 -9.44 -0.18
CA GLN A 209 -14.60 -10.10 1.13
C GLN A 209 -13.48 -9.56 2.03
N ARG A 210 -12.26 -9.39 1.48
CA ARG A 210 -11.14 -8.79 2.22
C ARG A 210 -11.42 -7.35 2.64
N ILE A 211 -11.98 -6.53 1.75
CA ILE A 211 -12.35 -5.14 2.05
C ILE A 211 -13.36 -5.11 3.20
N VAL A 212 -14.45 -5.88 3.11
CA VAL A 212 -15.48 -5.93 4.16
C VAL A 212 -14.88 -6.40 5.50
N MET A 213 -14.06 -7.45 5.49
CA MET A 213 -13.41 -7.94 6.69
C MET A 213 -12.46 -6.90 7.31
N MET A 214 -11.63 -6.24 6.49
CA MET A 214 -10.75 -5.18 6.96
C MET A 214 -11.53 -4.00 7.53
N PHE A 215 -12.65 -3.62 6.92
CA PHE A 215 -13.51 -2.55 7.40
C PHE A 215 -14.13 -2.92 8.75
N ALA A 216 -14.64 -4.14 8.90
CA ALA A 216 -15.20 -4.61 10.16
C ALA A 216 -14.14 -4.66 11.29
N LEU A 217 -12.95 -5.21 11.00
CA LEU A 217 -11.86 -5.28 11.97
C LEU A 217 -11.35 -3.89 12.37
N SER A 218 -11.21 -2.98 11.40
CA SER A 218 -10.79 -1.61 11.69
C SER A 218 -11.85 -0.84 12.48
N LEU A 219 -13.15 -1.04 12.21
CA LEU A 219 -14.23 -0.46 13.00
C LEU A 219 -14.13 -0.90 14.47
N ALA A 220 -13.94 -2.20 14.71
CA ALA A 220 -13.74 -2.72 16.04
C ALA A 220 -12.51 -2.10 16.73
N GLY A 221 -11.39 -1.95 16.00
CA GLY A 221 -10.18 -1.30 16.50
C GLY A 221 -10.41 0.16 16.89
N PHE A 222 -11.04 0.96 16.03
CA PHE A 222 -11.36 2.35 16.33
C PHE A 222 -12.37 2.48 17.48
N ALA A 223 -13.36 1.58 17.58
CA ALA A 223 -14.30 1.56 18.71
C ALA A 223 -13.60 1.24 20.04
N LEU A 224 -12.69 0.25 20.04
CA LEU A 224 -11.88 -0.07 21.24
C LEU A 224 -11.01 1.11 21.66
N LEU A 225 -10.39 1.82 20.72
CA LEU A 225 -9.63 3.05 21.00
C LEU A 225 -10.54 4.14 21.58
N GLY A 226 -11.72 4.34 20.99
CA GLY A 226 -12.71 5.29 21.49
C GLY A 226 -13.13 4.99 22.91
N LEU A 227 -13.47 3.74 23.21
CA LEU A 227 -13.85 3.29 24.57
C LEU A 227 -12.69 3.42 25.55
N SER A 228 -11.47 3.04 25.16
CA SER A 228 -10.28 3.12 26.02
C SER A 228 -9.95 4.56 26.42
N LEU A 229 -10.09 5.52 25.50
CA LEU A 229 -9.76 6.93 25.75
C LEU A 229 -10.86 7.68 26.53
N ILE A 230 -12.10 7.18 26.56
CA ILE A 230 -13.18 7.75 27.38
C ILE A 230 -12.93 7.46 28.88
N HIS A 231 -12.15 6.43 29.19
CA HIS A 231 -11.86 6.01 30.58
C HIS A 231 -10.49 6.51 31.11
N ILE A 232 -9.75 7.31 30.36
CA ILE A 232 -8.49 7.95 30.76
C ILE A 232 -8.68 9.46 30.92
#